data_e7278c7b04dc7d889ae4a2c91dcd4ddf
#
_entry.id   e7278c7b04dc7d889ae4a2c91dcd4ddf
#
_cell.length_a   1.000
_cell.length_b   1.000
_cell.length_c   1.000
_cell.angle_alpha   90.00
_cell.angle_beta   90.00
_cell.angle_gamma   90.00
#
_symmetry.space_group_name_H-M   'P 1'
#
loop_
_entity.id
_entity.type
_entity.pdbx_description
1 polymer ?
#
loop_
_entity_poly.entity_id
_entity_poly.type
_entity_poly.pdbx_seq_one_letter_code
_entity_poly.pdbx_strand_id
1 'polypeptide(L)'
;MNNDKLIIGGHEFNSRFILGSGKYSMKLIEAAVKDAGAEIITLAVRRANTKEQENILDYIPEGITLLPNTSGARNAEEAVRIARLARELGCGNFVKIEIMRDSKYLLPDNVETVKATEILAKEGFVVMPYMYPDLNTARDLVNAGAASVMPLASPIGSNKGLATKEFIQILIDEIDLPIIVDAGIGRPSQACEAMEMGAAAIMANTALATAGDLPMMASAFKQAIEAGRKAYLSGLGRVLTRGASASDPLTGFLRD
;
A
#
# COMPACT_ATOMS: atom_id res chain seq x y z
N MET A 1 -9.99 -14.39 -19.18
CA MET A 1 -9.59 -13.98 -17.83
C MET A 1 -9.51 -12.46 -17.84
N ASN A 2 -10.26 -11.77 -16.99
CA ASN A 2 -10.23 -10.31 -16.95
C ASN A 2 -8.80 -9.83 -16.64
N ASN A 3 -8.34 -8.88 -17.45
CA ASN A 3 -7.02 -8.25 -17.31
C ASN A 3 -7.08 -7.23 -16.14
N ASP A 4 -7.34 -7.71 -14.91
CA ASP A 4 -7.45 -6.89 -13.69
C ASP A 4 -6.03 -6.55 -13.16
N LYS A 5 -5.32 -5.69 -13.89
CA LYS A 5 -4.00 -5.21 -13.51
C LYS A 5 -4.11 -4.07 -12.47
N LEU A 6 -3.12 -3.98 -11.61
CA LEU A 6 -2.88 -2.76 -10.83
C LEU A 6 -2.11 -1.77 -11.72
N ILE A 7 -2.67 -0.58 -11.91
CA ILE A 7 -2.01 0.47 -12.73
C ILE A 7 -1.63 1.62 -11.81
N ILE A 8 -0.34 1.98 -11.77
CA ILE A 8 0.18 3.12 -11.00
C ILE A 8 1.05 3.97 -11.93
N GLY A 9 0.67 5.21 -12.16
CA GLY A 9 1.42 6.12 -13.02
C GLY A 9 1.65 5.58 -14.44
N GLY A 10 0.71 4.80 -14.99
CA GLY A 10 0.81 4.17 -16.30
C GLY A 10 1.59 2.86 -16.34
N HIS A 11 2.16 2.41 -15.23
CA HIS A 11 2.85 1.13 -15.12
C HIS A 11 1.89 0.03 -14.63
N GLU A 12 1.96 -1.15 -15.23
CA GLU A 12 1.10 -2.29 -14.93
C GLU A 12 1.78 -3.29 -14.00
N PHE A 13 1.06 -3.74 -12.98
CA PHE A 13 1.49 -4.76 -12.02
C PHE A 13 0.46 -5.87 -11.91
N ASN A 14 0.93 -7.11 -11.75
CA ASN A 14 0.05 -8.27 -11.48
C ASN A 14 -0.23 -8.41 -9.99
N SER A 15 0.73 -8.03 -9.16
CA SER A 15 0.62 -8.12 -7.71
C SER A 15 -0.05 -6.88 -7.13
N ARG A 16 -0.87 -7.12 -6.10
CA ARG A 16 -1.47 -6.07 -5.27
C ARG A 16 -0.88 -6.05 -3.85
N PHE A 17 0.25 -6.77 -3.66
CA PHE A 17 1.05 -6.72 -2.45
C PHE A 17 2.32 -5.90 -2.68
N ILE A 18 2.55 -4.89 -1.83
CA ILE A 18 3.75 -4.03 -1.84
C ILE A 18 4.51 -4.27 -0.53
N LEU A 19 5.81 -4.55 -0.62
CA LEU A 19 6.64 -4.69 0.58
C LEU A 19 7.03 -3.31 1.12
N GLY A 20 6.66 -3.04 2.37
CA GLY A 20 7.05 -1.83 3.09
C GLY A 20 8.51 -1.84 3.57
N SER A 21 9.01 -0.69 4.06
CA SER A 21 10.43 -0.44 4.34
C SER A 21 10.87 -0.51 5.82
N GLY A 22 9.99 -0.91 6.73
CA GLY A 22 10.26 -0.76 8.18
C GLY A 22 11.39 -1.62 8.74
N LYS A 23 11.49 -2.86 8.31
CA LYS A 23 12.51 -3.84 8.70
C LYS A 23 12.92 -4.64 7.48
N TYR A 24 14.21 -4.83 7.29
CA TYR A 24 14.72 -5.63 6.19
C TYR A 24 15.57 -6.80 6.66
N SER A 25 15.40 -7.91 5.96
CA SER A 25 16.36 -9.00 5.90
C SER A 25 16.27 -9.63 4.52
N MET A 26 17.31 -10.30 4.08
CA MET A 26 17.29 -11.06 2.81
C MET A 26 16.11 -12.04 2.77
N LYS A 27 15.85 -12.75 3.87
CA LYS A 27 14.73 -13.69 3.99
C LYS A 27 13.38 -13.01 3.82
N LEU A 28 13.23 -11.77 4.32
CA LEU A 28 11.97 -11.01 4.15
C LEU A 28 11.77 -10.61 2.70
N ILE A 29 12.80 -10.11 2.01
CA ILE A 29 12.73 -9.77 0.59
C ILE A 29 12.41 -11.02 -0.23
N GLU A 30 13.11 -12.12 0.02
CA GLU A 30 12.87 -13.39 -0.66
C GLU A 30 11.42 -13.87 -0.50
N ALA A 31 10.90 -13.91 0.74
CA ALA A 31 9.52 -14.30 1.01
C ALA A 31 8.51 -13.35 0.37
N ALA A 32 8.76 -12.04 0.41
CA ALA A 32 7.88 -11.06 -0.23
C ALA A 32 7.80 -11.24 -1.76
N VAL A 33 8.92 -11.51 -2.41
CA VAL A 33 8.97 -11.71 -3.87
C VAL A 33 8.42 -13.09 -4.26
N LYS A 34 8.93 -14.17 -3.64
CA LYS A 34 8.60 -15.55 -4.06
C LYS A 34 7.22 -15.97 -3.57
N ASP A 35 6.89 -15.70 -2.30
CA ASP A 35 5.69 -16.23 -1.66
C ASP A 35 4.52 -15.24 -1.68
N ALA A 36 4.75 -13.94 -1.46
CA ALA A 36 3.71 -12.93 -1.60
C ALA A 36 3.58 -12.39 -3.04
N GLY A 37 4.57 -12.61 -3.91
CA GLY A 37 4.56 -12.14 -5.29
C GLY A 37 4.75 -10.63 -5.44
N ALA A 38 5.45 -9.97 -4.51
CA ALA A 38 5.68 -8.53 -4.58
C ALA A 38 6.44 -8.14 -5.87
N GLU A 39 5.91 -7.18 -6.60
CA GLU A 39 6.56 -6.56 -7.77
C GLU A 39 7.06 -5.14 -7.45
N ILE A 40 6.69 -4.60 -6.27
CA ILE A 40 7.13 -3.30 -5.76
C ILE A 40 7.69 -3.48 -4.36
N ILE A 41 8.90 -2.95 -4.13
CA ILE A 41 9.55 -2.97 -2.81
C ILE A 41 9.98 -1.55 -2.44
N THR A 42 9.54 -1.09 -1.25
CA THR A 42 10.00 0.20 -0.73
C THR A 42 11.37 0.08 -0.08
N LEU A 43 12.15 1.14 -0.15
CA LEU A 43 13.45 1.24 0.52
C LEU A 43 13.67 2.64 1.09
N ALA A 44 14.32 2.71 2.25
CA ALA A 44 14.74 3.97 2.85
C ALA A 44 16.18 4.31 2.40
N VAL A 45 16.32 5.33 1.55
CA VAL A 45 17.62 5.73 0.96
C VAL A 45 18.68 6.02 2.02
N ARG A 46 18.29 6.56 3.18
CA ARG A 46 19.23 6.81 4.30
C ARG A 46 19.94 5.57 4.82
N ARG A 47 19.39 4.37 4.59
CA ARG A 47 19.96 3.10 5.05
C ARG A 47 20.84 2.41 4.00
N ALA A 48 20.83 2.87 2.76
CA ALA A 48 21.57 2.28 1.66
C ALA A 48 23.07 2.65 1.65
N ASN A 49 23.51 3.64 2.45
CA ASN A 49 24.84 4.26 2.36
C ASN A 49 25.76 4.05 3.58
N THR A 50 25.59 3.02 4.40
CA THR A 50 26.59 2.68 5.42
C THR A 50 27.62 1.75 4.83
N LYS A 51 28.89 2.18 4.85
CA LYS A 51 30.06 1.47 4.29
C LYS A 51 30.33 0.06 4.88
N GLU A 52 29.52 -0.38 5.82
CA GLU A 52 29.68 -1.66 6.55
C GLU A 52 28.51 -2.63 6.36
N GLN A 53 27.46 -2.26 5.62
CA GLN A 53 26.36 -3.17 5.30
C GLN A 53 26.34 -3.45 3.81
N GLU A 54 26.23 -4.72 3.45
CA GLU A 54 25.92 -5.19 2.11
C GLU A 54 24.79 -4.34 1.52
N ASN A 55 24.97 -3.85 0.31
CA ASN A 55 23.98 -2.97 -0.31
C ASN A 55 22.69 -3.78 -0.54
N ILE A 56 21.61 -3.41 0.12
CA ILE A 56 20.33 -4.11 0.01
C ILE A 56 19.84 -4.20 -1.43
N LEU A 57 20.27 -3.29 -2.29
CA LEU A 57 19.93 -3.28 -3.72
C LEU A 57 20.48 -4.51 -4.44
N ASP A 58 21.61 -5.08 -3.98
CA ASP A 58 22.24 -6.25 -4.59
C ASP A 58 21.42 -7.54 -4.36
N TYR A 59 20.47 -7.51 -3.42
CA TYR A 59 19.60 -8.64 -3.07
C TYR A 59 18.18 -8.53 -3.64
N ILE A 60 17.83 -7.40 -4.24
CA ILE A 60 16.53 -7.25 -4.88
C ILE A 60 16.61 -7.84 -6.28
N PRO A 61 15.78 -8.83 -6.63
CA PRO A 61 15.81 -9.45 -7.95
C PRO A 61 15.55 -8.43 -9.07
N GLU A 62 16.12 -8.69 -10.24
CA GLU A 62 15.81 -7.93 -11.45
C GLU A 62 14.31 -7.97 -11.76
N GLY A 63 13.78 -6.88 -12.29
CA GLY A 63 12.36 -6.75 -12.64
C GLY A 63 11.46 -6.26 -11.50
N ILE A 64 12.00 -6.12 -10.28
CA ILE A 64 11.28 -5.50 -9.16
C ILE A 64 11.35 -3.99 -9.26
N THR A 65 10.21 -3.33 -9.16
CA THR A 65 10.13 -1.87 -9.09
C THR A 65 10.57 -1.39 -7.71
N LEU A 66 11.62 -0.57 -7.69
CA LEU A 66 12.08 0.09 -6.48
C LEU A 66 11.19 1.29 -6.17
N LEU A 67 10.73 1.37 -4.93
CA LEU A 67 9.93 2.47 -4.42
C LEU A 67 10.67 3.15 -3.25
N PRO A 68 11.70 3.98 -3.52
CA PRO A 68 12.37 4.72 -2.46
C PRO A 68 11.38 5.59 -1.70
N ASN A 69 11.50 5.62 -0.37
CA ASN A 69 10.70 6.50 0.46
C ASN A 69 11.52 7.66 1.02
N THR A 70 10.83 8.74 1.37
CA THR A 70 11.45 9.94 1.96
C THR A 70 11.43 9.92 3.48
N SER A 71 11.34 8.73 4.09
CA SER A 71 11.29 8.55 5.54
C SER A 71 12.40 9.30 6.26
N GLY A 72 12.02 10.05 7.30
CA GLY A 72 12.88 10.95 8.04
C GLY A 72 12.87 12.39 7.54
N ALA A 73 12.18 12.71 6.44
CA ALA A 73 11.88 14.07 6.06
C ALA A 73 10.88 14.69 7.04
N ARG A 74 11.11 15.96 7.39
CA ARG A 74 10.25 16.74 8.30
C ARG A 74 9.42 17.78 7.57
N ASN A 75 9.74 18.03 6.31
CA ASN A 75 9.10 19.02 5.44
C ASN A 75 9.25 18.60 3.97
N ALA A 76 8.57 19.32 3.09
CA ALA A 76 8.58 19.06 1.65
C ALA A 76 9.98 19.19 1.03
N GLU A 77 10.77 20.18 1.44
CA GLU A 77 12.12 20.42 0.91
C GLU A 77 13.04 19.22 1.17
N GLU A 78 13.03 18.68 2.39
CA GLU A 78 13.81 17.49 2.75
C GLU A 78 13.35 16.27 1.95
N ALA A 79 12.03 16.08 1.78
CA ALA A 79 11.47 14.97 1.01
C ALA A 79 11.89 15.03 -0.46
N VAL A 80 11.78 16.20 -1.08
CA VAL A 80 12.20 16.43 -2.47
C VAL A 80 13.68 16.14 -2.64
N ARG A 81 14.53 16.60 -1.73
CA ARG A 81 15.98 16.32 -1.77
C ARG A 81 16.27 14.82 -1.69
N ILE A 82 15.59 14.08 -0.80
CA ILE A 82 15.77 12.63 -0.66
C ILE A 82 15.31 11.90 -1.93
N ALA A 83 14.17 12.30 -2.51
CA ALA A 83 13.66 11.71 -3.75
C ALA A 83 14.63 11.89 -4.93
N ARG A 84 15.16 13.11 -5.11
CA ARG A 84 16.16 13.40 -6.16
C ARG A 84 17.42 12.56 -5.95
N LEU A 85 17.91 12.45 -4.71
CA LEU A 85 19.06 11.61 -4.40
C LEU A 85 18.82 10.14 -4.75
N ALA A 86 17.62 9.61 -4.44
CA ALA A 86 17.26 8.24 -4.79
C ALA A 86 17.31 8.01 -6.30
N ARG A 87 16.80 8.95 -7.09
CA ARG A 87 16.85 8.88 -8.56
C ARG A 87 18.30 8.89 -9.09
N GLU A 88 19.15 9.77 -8.56
CA GLU A 88 20.58 9.84 -8.91
C GLU A 88 21.33 8.53 -8.55
N LEU A 89 20.89 7.83 -7.50
CA LEU A 89 21.42 6.52 -7.12
C LEU A 89 20.88 5.36 -7.98
N GLY A 90 20.07 5.65 -9.01
CA GLY A 90 19.56 4.64 -9.93
C GLY A 90 18.30 3.91 -9.46
N CYS A 91 17.59 4.43 -8.45
CA CYS A 91 16.35 3.79 -7.96
C CYS A 91 15.14 4.04 -8.89
N GLY A 92 15.31 4.73 -10.03
CA GLY A 92 14.22 5.03 -10.96
C GLY A 92 13.37 6.22 -10.54
N ASN A 93 12.16 6.33 -11.11
CA ASN A 93 11.29 7.50 -10.94
C ASN A 93 10.14 7.28 -9.94
N PHE A 94 9.93 6.08 -9.43
CA PHE A 94 8.94 5.86 -8.37
C PHE A 94 9.44 6.46 -7.06
N VAL A 95 8.55 7.09 -6.30
CA VAL A 95 8.86 7.61 -4.97
C VAL A 95 7.65 7.56 -4.05
N LYS A 96 7.84 7.07 -2.83
CA LYS A 96 6.86 7.15 -1.76
C LYS A 96 7.18 8.35 -0.87
N ILE A 97 6.26 9.31 -0.80
CA ILE A 97 6.42 10.46 0.09
C ILE A 97 6.01 10.08 1.50
N GLU A 98 6.96 10.21 2.42
CA GLU A 98 6.76 10.08 3.86
C GLU A 98 7.36 11.31 4.54
N ILE A 99 6.52 12.22 5.03
CA ILE A 99 6.92 13.42 5.78
C ILE A 99 6.26 13.38 7.14
N MET A 100 7.07 13.35 8.19
CA MET A 100 6.61 13.17 9.56
C MET A 100 7.35 14.11 10.49
N ARG A 101 6.64 15.07 11.11
CA ARG A 101 7.23 15.96 12.12
C ARG A 101 7.43 15.24 13.46
N ASP A 102 6.57 14.28 13.76
CA ASP A 102 6.63 13.48 14.98
C ASP A 102 7.32 12.14 14.72
N SER A 103 8.40 11.90 15.46
CA SER A 103 9.18 10.66 15.36
C SER A 103 8.65 9.52 16.24
N LYS A 104 7.68 9.78 17.12
CA LYS A 104 7.15 8.80 18.06
C LYS A 104 6.03 7.97 17.46
N TYR A 105 5.07 8.64 16.84
CA TYR A 105 3.89 7.97 16.27
C TYR A 105 3.96 7.81 14.75
N LEU A 106 4.90 8.49 14.09
CA LEU A 106 5.15 8.44 12.65
C LEU A 106 3.90 8.79 11.83
N LEU A 107 3.16 9.80 12.30
CA LEU A 107 1.98 10.30 11.60
C LEU A 107 2.38 11.25 10.48
N PRO A 108 1.75 11.15 9.30
CA PRO A 108 2.09 11.96 8.14
C PRO A 108 1.65 13.42 8.29
N ASP A 109 2.45 14.32 7.72
CA ASP A 109 2.09 15.72 7.54
C ASP A 109 1.45 15.91 6.16
N ASN A 110 0.14 15.98 6.11
CA ASN A 110 -0.60 16.06 4.85
C ASN A 110 -0.26 17.33 4.04
N VAL A 111 -0.06 18.47 4.71
CA VAL A 111 0.23 19.75 4.03
C VAL A 111 1.58 19.70 3.32
N GLU A 112 2.60 19.25 4.02
CA GLU A 112 3.94 19.10 3.43
C GLU A 112 3.98 17.99 2.37
N THR A 113 3.17 16.94 2.55
CA THR A 113 3.04 15.84 1.57
C THR A 113 2.48 16.35 0.23
N VAL A 114 1.43 17.19 0.25
CA VAL A 114 0.88 17.81 -0.98
C VAL A 114 1.94 18.67 -1.69
N LYS A 115 2.66 19.51 -0.96
CA LYS A 115 3.71 20.36 -1.54
C LYS A 115 4.82 19.54 -2.20
N ALA A 116 5.32 18.51 -1.53
CA ALA A 116 6.35 17.63 -2.08
C ALA A 116 5.86 16.88 -3.32
N THR A 117 4.60 16.42 -3.30
CA THR A 117 3.96 15.73 -4.42
C THR A 117 3.92 16.62 -5.65
N GLU A 118 3.47 17.86 -5.52
CA GLU A 118 3.39 18.81 -6.64
C GLU A 118 4.74 19.05 -7.30
N ILE A 119 5.79 19.25 -6.49
CA ILE A 119 7.16 19.47 -6.99
C ILE A 119 7.66 18.25 -7.75
N LEU A 120 7.56 17.07 -7.14
CA LEU A 120 8.12 15.84 -7.70
C LEU A 120 7.32 15.33 -8.91
N ALA A 121 6.01 15.48 -8.93
CA ALA A 121 5.18 15.14 -10.09
C ALA A 121 5.56 15.99 -11.32
N LYS A 122 5.80 17.30 -11.14
CA LYS A 122 6.30 18.20 -12.21
C LYS A 122 7.69 17.80 -12.72
N GLU A 123 8.49 17.12 -11.91
CA GLU A 123 9.81 16.60 -12.28
C GLU A 123 9.77 15.19 -12.90
N GLY A 124 8.58 14.66 -13.17
CA GLY A 124 8.38 13.37 -13.81
C GLY A 124 8.54 12.15 -12.88
N PHE A 125 8.42 12.33 -11.57
CA PHE A 125 8.33 11.20 -10.66
C PHE A 125 6.92 10.59 -10.67
N VAL A 126 6.86 9.27 -10.46
CA VAL A 126 5.63 8.55 -10.13
C VAL A 126 5.45 8.64 -8.62
N VAL A 127 4.67 9.61 -8.17
CA VAL A 127 4.58 9.98 -6.75
C VAL A 127 3.47 9.21 -6.06
N MET A 128 3.80 8.51 -4.99
CA MET A 128 2.91 7.72 -4.16
C MET A 128 2.92 8.27 -2.72
N PRO A 129 2.04 9.23 -2.38
CA PRO A 129 2.07 9.93 -1.11
C PRO A 129 1.38 9.15 0.01
N TYR A 130 2.09 8.95 1.14
CA TYR A 130 1.55 8.47 2.41
C TYR A 130 0.87 9.60 3.15
N MET A 131 -0.38 9.40 3.58
CA MET A 131 -1.19 10.45 4.18
C MET A 131 -2.06 9.96 5.33
N TYR A 132 -2.46 10.86 6.21
CA TYR A 132 -3.60 10.64 7.09
C TYR A 132 -4.88 10.74 6.25
N PRO A 133 -5.84 9.78 6.34
CA PRO A 133 -6.99 9.72 5.45
C PRO A 133 -7.93 10.91 5.66
N ASP A 134 -7.87 11.85 4.75
CA ASP A 134 -8.69 13.05 4.65
C ASP A 134 -9.05 13.30 3.18
N LEU A 135 -10.34 13.46 2.88
CA LEU A 135 -10.83 13.57 1.51
C LEU A 135 -10.32 14.82 0.80
N ASN A 136 -10.26 15.97 1.49
CA ASN A 136 -9.79 17.20 0.86
C ASN A 136 -8.31 17.10 0.52
N THR A 137 -7.51 16.58 1.44
CA THR A 137 -6.11 16.30 1.17
C THR A 137 -5.94 15.32 0.00
N ALA A 138 -6.76 14.29 -0.10
CA ALA A 138 -6.69 13.35 -1.23
C ALA A 138 -6.98 14.05 -2.57
N ARG A 139 -7.97 14.94 -2.63
CA ARG A 139 -8.26 15.77 -3.80
C ARG A 139 -7.09 16.72 -4.14
N ASP A 140 -6.46 17.32 -3.14
CA ASP A 140 -5.27 18.15 -3.33
C ASP A 140 -4.09 17.33 -3.88
N LEU A 141 -3.92 16.08 -3.43
CA LEU A 141 -2.90 15.16 -3.96
C LEU A 141 -3.17 14.77 -5.42
N VAL A 142 -4.44 14.54 -5.80
CA VAL A 142 -4.83 14.32 -7.21
C VAL A 142 -4.43 15.53 -8.05
N ASN A 143 -4.79 16.74 -7.60
CA ASN A 143 -4.47 17.99 -8.30
C ASN A 143 -2.95 18.25 -8.37
N ALA A 144 -2.20 17.80 -7.36
CA ALA A 144 -0.74 17.88 -7.32
C ALA A 144 -0.04 16.87 -8.24
N GLY A 145 -0.77 15.93 -8.85
CA GLY A 145 -0.23 14.95 -9.78
C GLY A 145 0.24 13.65 -9.16
N ALA A 146 -0.32 13.26 -8.02
CA ALA A 146 -0.07 11.94 -7.43
C ALA A 146 -0.46 10.80 -8.38
N ALA A 147 0.25 9.68 -8.33
CA ALA A 147 -0.03 8.47 -9.11
C ALA A 147 -0.91 7.46 -8.33
N SER A 148 -0.99 7.60 -7.03
CA SER A 148 -1.85 6.86 -6.12
C SER A 148 -2.07 7.67 -4.84
N VAL A 149 -2.97 7.23 -3.96
CA VAL A 149 -3.12 7.78 -2.61
C VAL A 149 -2.92 6.65 -1.60
N MET A 150 -2.09 6.89 -0.58
CA MET A 150 -1.71 5.86 0.38
C MET A 150 -2.15 6.23 1.81
N PRO A 151 -3.44 6.03 2.15
CA PRO A 151 -3.93 6.32 3.49
C PRO A 151 -3.41 5.33 4.51
N LEU A 152 -3.05 5.82 5.71
CA LEU A 152 -2.73 4.96 6.84
C LEU A 152 -4.00 4.26 7.37
N ALA A 153 -3.92 2.95 7.59
CA ALA A 153 -4.96 2.19 8.28
C ALA A 153 -4.84 2.31 9.81
N SER A 154 -3.62 2.30 10.31
CA SER A 154 -3.22 2.51 11.71
C SER A 154 -1.78 3.01 11.77
N PRO A 155 -1.27 3.50 12.90
CA PRO A 155 0.11 3.96 12.99
C PRO A 155 1.12 2.91 12.51
N ILE A 156 2.18 3.36 11.83
CA ILE A 156 3.25 2.52 11.30
C ILE A 156 3.76 1.54 12.36
N GLY A 157 3.89 0.27 12.00
CA GLY A 157 4.44 -0.78 12.87
C GLY A 157 3.51 -1.27 13.98
N SER A 158 2.27 -0.78 14.05
CA SER A 158 1.34 -1.10 15.14
C SER A 158 0.62 -2.43 14.99
N ASN A 159 0.48 -2.98 13.77
CA ASN A 159 -0.32 -4.17 13.44
C ASN A 159 -1.79 -4.11 13.97
N LYS A 160 -2.35 -2.89 14.13
CA LYS A 160 -3.70 -2.68 14.69
C LYS A 160 -4.82 -2.82 13.68
N GLY A 161 -4.50 -2.93 12.40
CA GLY A 161 -5.46 -3.14 11.31
C GLY A 161 -6.13 -1.85 10.84
N LEU A 162 -7.37 -1.98 10.39
CA LEU A 162 -8.13 -0.92 9.69
C LEU A 162 -8.84 0.03 10.67
N ALA A 163 -8.09 0.72 11.53
CA ALA A 163 -8.67 1.67 12.49
C ALA A 163 -9.31 2.90 11.82
N THR A 164 -8.90 3.24 10.60
CA THR A 164 -9.44 4.36 9.81
C THR A 164 -10.34 3.87 8.66
N LYS A 165 -10.95 2.68 8.78
CA LYS A 165 -11.71 1.99 7.73
C LYS A 165 -12.73 2.90 7.04
N GLU A 166 -13.57 3.59 7.81
CA GLU A 166 -14.64 4.44 7.26
C GLU A 166 -14.08 5.59 6.40
N PHE A 167 -12.96 6.18 6.83
CA PHE A 167 -12.31 7.24 6.06
C PHE A 167 -11.65 6.69 4.78
N ILE A 168 -11.05 5.49 4.84
CA ILE A 168 -10.49 4.82 3.66
C ILE A 168 -11.60 4.50 2.66
N GLN A 169 -12.79 4.05 3.13
CA GLN A 169 -13.93 3.79 2.23
C GLN A 169 -14.33 5.06 1.48
N ILE A 170 -14.42 6.20 2.17
CA ILE A 170 -14.71 7.50 1.52
C ILE A 170 -13.69 7.81 0.41
N LEU A 171 -12.40 7.53 0.66
CA LEU A 171 -11.38 7.76 -0.37
C LEU A 171 -11.54 6.81 -1.56
N ILE A 172 -11.89 5.55 -1.33
CA ILE A 172 -12.14 4.56 -2.38
C ILE A 172 -13.33 4.99 -3.26
N ASP A 173 -14.37 5.52 -2.63
CA ASP A 173 -15.61 5.90 -3.31
C ASP A 173 -15.49 7.23 -4.11
N GLU A 174 -14.58 8.13 -3.67
CA GLU A 174 -14.54 9.51 -4.15
C GLU A 174 -13.29 9.88 -4.98
N ILE A 175 -12.27 9.04 -5.00
CA ILE A 175 -10.97 9.33 -5.64
C ILE A 175 -10.70 8.34 -6.77
N ASP A 176 -10.51 8.86 -7.99
CA ASP A 176 -10.25 8.04 -9.19
C ASP A 176 -8.82 7.47 -9.27
N LEU A 177 -7.93 7.78 -8.32
CA LEU A 177 -6.60 7.19 -8.25
C LEU A 177 -6.61 5.88 -7.44
N PRO A 178 -5.65 4.97 -7.68
CA PRO A 178 -5.48 3.78 -6.86
C PRO A 178 -5.33 4.13 -5.39
N ILE A 179 -6.21 3.63 -4.53
CA ILE A 179 -6.09 3.73 -3.08
C ILE A 179 -5.32 2.51 -2.58
N ILE A 180 -4.14 2.75 -2.04
CA ILE A 180 -3.25 1.71 -1.52
C ILE A 180 -3.23 1.82 0.00
N VAL A 181 -3.79 0.83 0.69
CA VAL A 181 -3.84 0.85 2.15
C VAL A 181 -2.46 0.59 2.71
N ASP A 182 -1.95 1.59 3.43
CA ASP A 182 -0.60 1.60 3.98
C ASP A 182 -0.65 1.66 5.52
N ALA A 183 0.37 1.13 6.15
CA ALA A 183 0.59 1.12 7.61
C ALA A 183 -0.51 0.42 8.44
N GLY A 184 -0.08 -0.28 9.45
CA GLY A 184 -0.95 -0.88 10.46
C GLY A 184 -1.61 -2.20 10.10
N ILE A 185 -1.58 -2.64 8.83
CA ILE A 185 -2.07 -3.97 8.45
C ILE A 185 -1.17 -5.04 9.08
N GLY A 186 -1.75 -5.85 9.98
CA GLY A 186 -1.03 -6.82 10.79
C GLY A 186 -1.44 -8.27 10.53
N ARG A 187 -2.51 -8.50 9.78
CA ARG A 187 -3.06 -9.85 9.52
C ARG A 187 -3.56 -9.98 8.09
N PRO A 188 -3.48 -11.18 7.50
CA PRO A 188 -4.06 -11.47 6.18
C PRO A 188 -5.56 -11.13 6.08
N SER A 189 -6.34 -11.38 7.15
CA SER A 189 -7.78 -11.04 7.19
C SER A 189 -8.06 -9.54 7.01
N GLN A 190 -7.20 -8.68 7.56
CA GLN A 190 -7.32 -7.23 7.40
C GLN A 190 -6.96 -6.77 5.98
N ALA A 191 -6.00 -7.43 5.36
CA ALA A 191 -5.67 -7.21 3.95
C ALA A 191 -6.83 -7.64 3.04
N CYS A 192 -7.45 -8.81 3.32
CA CYS A 192 -8.64 -9.27 2.62
C CYS A 192 -9.78 -8.26 2.73
N GLU A 193 -10.09 -7.81 3.94
CA GLU A 193 -11.13 -6.81 4.20
C GLU A 193 -10.89 -5.51 3.43
N ALA A 194 -9.67 -4.98 3.44
CA ALA A 194 -9.34 -3.78 2.67
C ALA A 194 -9.52 -3.99 1.16
N MET A 195 -9.19 -5.16 0.63
CA MET A 195 -9.40 -5.49 -0.77
C MET A 195 -10.88 -5.67 -1.12
N GLU A 196 -11.70 -6.22 -0.20
CA GLU A 196 -13.17 -6.32 -0.33
C GLU A 196 -13.82 -4.95 -0.37
N MET A 197 -13.27 -3.96 0.34
CA MET A 197 -13.70 -2.56 0.29
C MET A 197 -13.46 -1.90 -1.07
N GLY A 198 -12.54 -2.43 -1.88
CA GLY A 198 -12.16 -1.89 -3.18
C GLY A 198 -10.78 -1.23 -3.21
N ALA A 199 -9.97 -1.39 -2.17
CA ALA A 199 -8.57 -0.94 -2.21
C ALA A 199 -7.85 -1.52 -3.44
N ALA A 200 -6.96 -0.72 -4.03
CA ALA A 200 -6.21 -1.12 -5.21
C ALA A 200 -5.06 -2.08 -4.86
N ALA A 201 -4.41 -1.87 -3.72
CA ALA A 201 -3.30 -2.69 -3.22
C ALA A 201 -3.12 -2.51 -1.71
N ILE A 202 -2.29 -3.37 -1.12
CA ILE A 202 -1.92 -3.39 0.29
C ILE A 202 -0.41 -3.24 0.42
N MET A 203 0.03 -2.36 1.33
CA MET A 203 1.43 -2.31 1.75
C MET A 203 1.55 -2.87 3.16
N ALA A 204 2.44 -3.85 3.34
CA ALA A 204 2.75 -4.38 4.66
C ALA A 204 4.26 -4.66 4.79
N ASN A 205 4.78 -4.56 6.01
CA ASN A 205 6.14 -4.95 6.37
C ASN A 205 6.18 -5.63 7.73
N THR A 206 5.81 -4.93 8.81
CA THR A 206 5.93 -5.42 10.19
C THR A 206 5.18 -6.74 10.40
N ALA A 207 4.04 -6.93 9.76
CA ALA A 207 3.26 -8.16 9.84
C ALA A 207 4.04 -9.40 9.37
N LEU A 208 4.83 -9.25 8.30
CA LEU A 208 5.70 -10.30 7.80
C LEU A 208 6.97 -10.40 8.66
N ALA A 209 7.66 -9.27 8.86
CA ALA A 209 8.95 -9.22 9.54
C ALA A 209 8.92 -9.74 10.99
N THR A 210 7.77 -9.74 11.64
CA THR A 210 7.57 -10.24 13.01
C THR A 210 6.84 -11.58 13.08
N ALA A 211 6.54 -12.20 11.92
CA ALA A 211 5.93 -13.52 11.87
C ALA A 211 6.92 -14.62 12.28
N GLY A 212 6.39 -15.69 12.86
CA GLY A 212 7.20 -16.87 13.21
C GLY A 212 7.69 -17.65 11.99
N ASP A 213 6.91 -17.61 10.88
CA ASP A 213 7.23 -18.23 9.59
C ASP A 213 6.97 -17.23 8.48
N LEU A 214 8.05 -16.68 7.92
CA LEU A 214 7.99 -15.64 6.89
C LEU A 214 7.35 -16.11 5.57
N PRO A 215 7.79 -17.23 4.96
CA PRO A 215 7.20 -17.74 3.73
C PRO A 215 5.72 -18.04 3.87
N MET A 216 5.32 -18.69 4.95
CA MET A 216 3.93 -19.03 5.21
C MET A 216 3.07 -17.77 5.39
N MET A 217 3.55 -16.76 6.12
CA MET A 217 2.83 -15.49 6.30
C MET A 217 2.74 -14.71 4.99
N ALA A 218 3.80 -14.67 4.18
CA ALA A 218 3.82 -14.02 2.88
C ALA A 218 2.79 -14.67 1.92
N SER A 219 2.75 -16.00 1.85
CA SER A 219 1.76 -16.76 1.10
C SER A 219 0.33 -16.48 1.58
N ALA A 220 0.11 -16.41 2.89
CA ALA A 220 -1.20 -16.09 3.47
C ALA A 220 -1.68 -14.67 3.09
N PHE A 221 -0.79 -13.68 3.08
CA PHE A 221 -1.11 -12.33 2.59
C PHE A 221 -1.50 -12.33 1.11
N LYS A 222 -0.75 -13.04 0.25
CA LYS A 222 -1.09 -13.17 -1.18
C LYS A 222 -2.49 -13.72 -1.36
N GLN A 223 -2.78 -14.86 -0.73
CA GLN A 223 -4.09 -15.52 -0.85
C GLN A 223 -5.22 -14.63 -0.35
N ALA A 224 -5.03 -13.91 0.77
CA ALA A 224 -6.01 -12.99 1.33
C ALA A 224 -6.30 -11.81 0.41
N ILE A 225 -5.26 -11.19 -0.16
CA ILE A 225 -5.39 -10.09 -1.13
C ILE A 225 -6.12 -10.55 -2.39
N GLU A 226 -5.75 -11.72 -2.93
CA GLU A 226 -6.42 -12.30 -4.10
C GLU A 226 -7.88 -12.63 -3.82
N ALA A 227 -8.19 -13.20 -2.66
CA ALA A 227 -9.55 -13.52 -2.24
C ALA A 227 -10.41 -12.26 -2.11
N GLY A 228 -9.92 -11.24 -1.39
CA GLY A 228 -10.64 -9.98 -1.22
C GLY A 228 -10.87 -9.25 -2.55
N ARG A 229 -9.87 -9.24 -3.44
CA ARG A 229 -10.04 -8.66 -4.78
C ARG A 229 -11.08 -9.40 -5.61
N LYS A 230 -11.09 -10.72 -5.60
CA LYS A 230 -12.11 -11.51 -6.28
C LYS A 230 -13.49 -11.26 -5.72
N ALA A 231 -13.63 -11.17 -4.41
CA ALA A 231 -14.90 -10.84 -3.73
C ALA A 231 -15.42 -9.47 -4.17
N TYR A 232 -14.56 -8.45 -4.16
CA TYR A 232 -14.90 -7.10 -4.64
C TYR A 232 -15.39 -7.12 -6.09
N LEU A 233 -14.66 -7.75 -7.00
CA LEU A 233 -14.99 -7.81 -8.43
C LEU A 233 -16.26 -8.61 -8.71
N SER A 234 -16.58 -9.61 -7.89
CA SER A 234 -17.80 -10.41 -8.04
C SER A 234 -19.06 -9.71 -7.54
N GLY A 235 -18.90 -8.61 -6.79
CA GLY A 235 -19.96 -7.97 -6.02
C GLY A 235 -20.28 -8.75 -4.74
N LEU A 236 -20.15 -8.06 -3.61
CA LEU A 236 -20.42 -8.66 -2.29
C LEU A 236 -21.91 -8.95 -2.11
N GLY A 237 -22.22 -10.03 -1.38
CA GLY A 237 -23.58 -10.38 -1.02
C GLY A 237 -24.27 -9.26 -0.23
N ARG A 238 -25.59 -9.11 -0.45
CA ARG A 238 -26.39 -8.06 0.18
C ARG A 238 -26.43 -8.22 1.70
N VAL A 239 -26.08 -7.16 2.42
CA VAL A 239 -26.28 -7.06 3.86
C VAL A 239 -27.71 -6.57 4.13
N LEU A 240 -28.49 -7.34 4.89
CA LEU A 240 -29.82 -6.96 5.33
C LEU A 240 -29.73 -6.18 6.64
N THR A 241 -30.28 -4.96 6.68
CA THR A 241 -30.33 -4.14 7.89
C THR A 241 -31.45 -4.56 8.83
N ARG A 242 -32.48 -5.24 8.33
CA ARG A 242 -33.62 -5.78 9.10
C ARG A 242 -34.12 -7.06 8.48
N GLY A 243 -34.51 -8.02 9.33
CA GLY A 243 -35.04 -9.31 8.91
C GLY A 243 -33.98 -10.26 8.37
N ALA A 244 -34.44 -11.36 7.83
CA ALA A 244 -33.63 -12.38 7.15
C ALA A 244 -34.30 -12.75 5.82
N SER A 245 -33.49 -13.22 4.85
CA SER A 245 -33.98 -13.82 3.61
C SER A 245 -33.72 -15.32 3.69
N ALA A 246 -34.78 -16.11 3.94
CA ALA A 246 -34.66 -17.54 3.86
C ALA A 246 -34.66 -18.01 2.40
N SER A 247 -34.00 -19.13 2.12
CA SER A 247 -34.12 -19.82 0.83
C SER A 247 -35.57 -20.26 0.65
N ASP A 248 -36.06 -20.31 -0.59
CA ASP A 248 -37.34 -20.90 -0.90
C ASP A 248 -37.33 -22.38 -0.49
N PRO A 249 -38.42 -22.88 0.12
CA PRO A 249 -38.49 -24.28 0.50
C PRO A 249 -38.37 -25.16 -0.75
N LEU A 250 -37.57 -26.23 -0.66
CA LEU A 250 -37.42 -27.22 -1.72
C LEU A 250 -38.76 -27.83 -2.15
N THR A 251 -39.79 -27.71 -1.31
CA THR A 251 -41.16 -28.19 -1.57
C THR A 251 -42.06 -27.16 -2.19
N GLY A 252 -41.57 -25.99 -2.59
CA GLY A 252 -42.37 -24.90 -3.21
C GLY A 252 -43.12 -25.36 -4.44
N PHE A 253 -42.57 -26.28 -5.22
CA PHE A 253 -43.21 -26.89 -6.38
C PHE A 253 -44.38 -27.84 -6.07
N LEU A 254 -44.59 -28.17 -4.79
CA LEU A 254 -45.72 -29.03 -4.35
C LEU A 254 -46.95 -28.22 -3.96
N ARG A 255 -46.96 -26.92 -4.19
CA ARG A 255 -48.09 -26.02 -3.86
C ARG A 255 -48.94 -25.65 -5.06
N ASP A 256 -48.75 -26.27 -6.22
CA ASP A 256 -49.57 -26.11 -7.40
C ASP A 256 -50.71 -27.14 -7.45
#